data_d2adad6b0a65aa85931eefd70918a951
#
_entry.id   d2adad6b0a65aa85931eefd70918a951
#
_cell.length_a   1.000
_cell.length_b   1.000
_cell.length_c   1.000
_cell.angle_alpha   90.00
_cell.angle_beta   90.00
_cell.angle_gamma   90.00
#
_symmetry.space_group_name_H-M   'P 1'
#
loop_
_entity.id
_entity.type
_entity.pdbx_description
1 polymer ?
#
loop_
_entity_poly.entity_id
_entity_poly.type
_entity_poly.pdbx_seq_one_letter_code
_entity_poly.pdbx_strand_id
1 'polypeptide(L)'
;MNHNQFDQAFDKLPHRRKQVLLKVLAGETDAEIAKALTITEATVRKHIENICKEFGIRNDFPDERRFKRPELIALFDRYKPELVNSQVLQRTDCAGSATSLSENSAEKDELRFSTIYNRDVFILIDQSGSMVRKDADTGTQTRYQYLQEVIEGHIASILSAGWQSVKQVGQQICESVSIYFFSRHEVAPNPIAIADASQVWKIFSENQPKTTTFIAPTLEKCLDTWLREGKPKNRGAFFIIYTDGLFNDEPQFINCIAKACANIDNPNTVKFFVLGVGKDVDIKHFLDLDFNVNNQMPYDIFVFDLVNEVDDIISLLKRQITNDPLLIFPKWVKEQYPEFVQQVLAVRQRI
;
A
#
# COMPACT_ATOMS: atom_id res chain seq x y z
N MET A 1 1.71 -26.22 -21.40
CA MET A 1 1.35 -24.80 -21.55
C MET A 1 1.85 -24.34 -22.92
N ASN A 2 1.06 -23.63 -23.72
CA ASN A 2 1.51 -23.02 -24.99
C ASN A 2 1.91 -21.54 -24.74
N HIS A 3 2.53 -20.88 -25.76
CA HIS A 3 3.06 -19.51 -25.64
C HIS A 3 1.96 -18.50 -25.21
N ASN A 4 0.78 -18.54 -25.84
CA ASN A 4 -0.31 -17.63 -25.50
C ASN A 4 -0.83 -17.81 -24.07
N GLN A 5 -0.89 -19.05 -23.59
CA GLN A 5 -1.29 -19.36 -22.21
C GLN A 5 -0.25 -18.87 -21.21
N PHE A 6 1.04 -18.99 -21.57
CA PHE A 6 2.13 -18.52 -20.74
C PHE A 6 2.10 -16.97 -20.63
N ASP A 7 1.98 -16.26 -21.76
CA ASP A 7 1.94 -14.81 -21.77
C ASP A 7 0.72 -14.29 -20.99
N GLN A 8 -0.47 -14.88 -21.18
CA GLN A 8 -1.63 -14.53 -20.40
C GLN A 8 -1.46 -14.75 -18.90
N ALA A 9 -0.81 -15.84 -18.49
CA ALA A 9 -0.51 -16.09 -17.08
C ALA A 9 0.49 -15.06 -16.52
N PHE A 10 1.51 -14.73 -17.31
CA PHE A 10 2.52 -13.73 -16.93
C PHE A 10 1.91 -12.33 -16.80
N ASP A 11 1.07 -11.90 -17.75
CA ASP A 11 0.45 -10.59 -17.74
C ASP A 11 -0.54 -10.41 -16.59
N LYS A 12 -1.25 -11.49 -16.22
CA LYS A 12 -2.20 -11.52 -15.10
C LYS A 12 -1.55 -11.60 -13.71
N LEU A 13 -0.24 -11.85 -13.62
CA LEU A 13 0.41 -11.89 -12.32
C LEU A 13 0.31 -10.53 -11.63
N PRO A 14 -0.15 -10.48 -10.37
CA PRO A 14 -0.10 -9.29 -9.54
C PRO A 14 1.31 -8.73 -9.45
N HIS A 15 1.44 -7.41 -9.41
CA HIS A 15 2.74 -6.72 -9.46
C HIS A 15 3.74 -7.28 -8.44
N ARG A 16 3.30 -7.47 -7.19
CA ARG A 16 4.15 -8.02 -6.13
C ARG A 16 4.70 -9.42 -6.44
N ARG A 17 3.88 -10.27 -7.06
CA ARG A 17 4.33 -11.60 -7.51
C ARG A 17 5.30 -11.51 -8.68
N LYS A 18 5.13 -10.53 -9.59
CA LYS A 18 6.11 -10.25 -10.65
C LYS A 18 7.46 -9.84 -10.05
N GLN A 19 7.48 -8.98 -9.02
CA GLN A 19 8.72 -8.62 -8.32
C GLN A 19 9.43 -9.83 -7.71
N VAL A 20 8.70 -10.69 -6.98
CA VAL A 20 9.26 -11.93 -6.42
C VAL A 20 9.77 -12.84 -7.55
N LEU A 21 8.99 -13.02 -8.61
CA LEU A 21 9.37 -13.84 -9.77
C LEU A 21 10.67 -13.35 -10.40
N LEU A 22 10.79 -12.05 -10.71
CA LEU A 22 12.02 -11.49 -11.31
C LEU A 22 13.25 -11.75 -10.44
N LYS A 23 13.12 -11.63 -9.12
CA LYS A 23 14.21 -11.94 -8.19
C LYS A 23 14.54 -13.44 -8.13
N VAL A 24 13.52 -14.30 -8.21
CA VAL A 24 13.71 -15.76 -8.34
C VAL A 24 14.47 -16.09 -9.62
N LEU A 25 14.10 -15.47 -10.75
CA LEU A 25 14.77 -15.66 -12.04
C LEU A 25 16.19 -15.09 -12.05
N ALA A 26 16.46 -14.08 -11.25
CA ALA A 26 17.79 -13.53 -11.00
C ALA A 26 18.66 -14.44 -10.09
N GLY A 27 18.13 -15.56 -9.58
CA GLY A 27 18.86 -16.51 -8.74
C GLY A 27 18.97 -16.11 -7.27
N GLU A 28 18.28 -15.05 -6.81
CA GLU A 28 18.30 -14.62 -5.41
C GLU A 28 17.67 -15.68 -4.50
N THR A 29 18.22 -15.88 -3.31
CA THR A 29 17.67 -16.78 -2.28
C THR A 29 16.39 -16.21 -1.65
N ASP A 30 15.59 -17.04 -0.97
CA ASP A 30 14.40 -16.59 -0.27
C ASP A 30 14.72 -15.50 0.76
N ALA A 31 15.88 -15.61 1.45
CA ALA A 31 16.34 -14.60 2.41
C ALA A 31 16.72 -13.27 1.74
N GLU A 32 17.38 -13.30 0.59
CA GLU A 32 17.74 -12.10 -0.18
C GLU A 32 16.49 -11.42 -0.74
N ILE A 33 15.54 -12.19 -1.29
CA ILE A 33 14.25 -11.69 -1.78
C ILE A 33 13.46 -11.09 -0.63
N ALA A 34 13.37 -11.78 0.51
CA ALA A 34 12.68 -11.31 1.69
C ALA A 34 13.24 -9.96 2.16
N LYS A 35 14.59 -9.86 2.24
CA LYS A 35 15.28 -8.61 2.59
C LYS A 35 15.04 -7.50 1.56
N ALA A 36 15.17 -7.80 0.27
CA ALA A 36 15.04 -6.81 -0.81
C ALA A 36 13.61 -6.29 -0.96
N LEU A 37 12.60 -7.15 -0.70
CA LEU A 37 11.18 -6.79 -0.80
C LEU A 37 10.54 -6.47 0.55
N THR A 38 11.33 -6.51 1.64
CA THR A 38 10.88 -6.20 3.01
C THR A 38 9.66 -7.06 3.41
N ILE A 39 9.75 -8.37 3.19
CA ILE A 39 8.76 -9.38 3.57
C ILE A 39 9.45 -10.54 4.28
N THR A 40 8.68 -11.47 4.85
CA THR A 40 9.25 -12.67 5.48
C THR A 40 9.63 -13.72 4.42
N GLU A 41 10.58 -14.60 4.71
CA GLU A 41 10.88 -15.75 3.83
C GLU A 41 9.66 -16.67 3.64
N ALA A 42 8.80 -16.77 4.66
CA ALA A 42 7.55 -17.53 4.56
C ALA A 42 6.63 -16.92 3.51
N THR A 43 6.54 -15.58 3.45
CA THR A 43 5.78 -14.86 2.43
C THR A 43 6.40 -15.03 1.03
N VAL A 44 7.73 -14.98 0.90
CA VAL A 44 8.42 -15.28 -0.37
C VAL A 44 8.06 -16.68 -0.86
N ARG A 45 8.14 -17.69 -0.01
CA ARG A 45 7.76 -19.09 -0.36
C ARG A 45 6.31 -19.19 -0.79
N LYS A 46 5.41 -18.43 -0.11
CA LYS A 46 3.99 -18.39 -0.47
C LYS A 46 3.75 -17.73 -1.82
N HIS A 47 4.45 -16.63 -2.13
CA HIS A 47 4.42 -16.02 -3.45
C HIS A 47 4.91 -16.98 -4.52
N ILE A 48 6.05 -17.67 -4.32
CA ILE A 48 6.58 -18.67 -5.25
C ILE A 48 5.57 -19.80 -5.46
N GLU A 49 4.95 -20.32 -4.40
CA GLU A 49 3.90 -21.33 -4.49
C GLU A 49 2.73 -20.87 -5.36
N ASN A 50 2.24 -19.64 -5.13
CA ASN A 50 1.13 -19.08 -5.89
C ASN A 50 1.52 -18.84 -7.36
N ILE A 51 2.72 -18.31 -7.63
CA ILE A 51 3.26 -18.18 -8.99
C ILE A 51 3.30 -19.55 -9.68
N CYS A 52 3.84 -20.57 -9.05
CA CYS A 52 3.87 -21.93 -9.60
C CYS A 52 2.46 -22.44 -9.95
N LYS A 53 1.45 -22.16 -9.12
CA LYS A 53 0.05 -22.52 -9.41
C LYS A 53 -0.49 -21.84 -10.67
N GLU A 54 -0.19 -20.56 -10.87
CA GLU A 54 -0.62 -19.79 -12.05
C GLU A 54 -0.02 -20.37 -13.34
N PHE A 55 1.23 -20.85 -13.28
CA PHE A 55 1.90 -21.49 -14.42
C PHE A 55 1.64 -22.99 -14.53
N GLY A 56 0.73 -23.56 -13.73
CA GLY A 56 0.34 -24.98 -13.79
C GLY A 56 1.40 -25.93 -13.21
N ILE A 57 2.40 -25.42 -12.50
CA ILE A 57 3.41 -26.25 -11.82
C ILE A 57 2.77 -26.75 -10.52
N ARG A 58 2.31 -28.02 -10.53
CA ARG A 58 1.64 -28.66 -9.37
C ARG A 58 2.44 -29.86 -8.91
N ASN A 59 2.30 -30.23 -7.63
CA ASN A 59 2.77 -31.53 -7.15
C ASN A 59 1.73 -32.58 -7.55
N ASP A 60 2.16 -33.61 -8.23
CA ASP A 60 1.29 -34.71 -8.64
C ASP A 60 0.94 -35.63 -7.43
N PHE A 61 1.76 -35.61 -6.37
CA PHE A 61 1.54 -36.38 -5.15
C PHE A 61 1.67 -35.51 -3.89
N PRO A 62 0.82 -35.74 -2.84
CA PRO A 62 0.81 -34.95 -1.61
C PRO A 62 2.12 -35.00 -0.81
N ASP A 63 2.89 -36.08 -0.93
CA ASP A 63 4.10 -36.31 -0.12
C ASP A 63 5.40 -35.89 -0.83
N GLU A 64 5.35 -35.49 -2.10
CA GLU A 64 6.51 -34.98 -2.82
C GLU A 64 6.76 -33.51 -2.52
N ARG A 65 7.71 -33.22 -1.63
CA ARG A 65 8.29 -31.89 -1.44
C ARG A 65 9.25 -31.57 -2.62
N ARG A 66 8.72 -31.40 -3.83
CA ARG A 66 9.52 -30.91 -4.96
C ARG A 66 9.85 -29.44 -4.77
N PHE A 67 11.11 -29.10 -4.96
CA PHE A 67 11.55 -27.71 -5.09
C PHE A 67 11.05 -27.16 -6.43
N LYS A 68 9.89 -26.52 -6.45
CA LYS A 68 9.25 -25.96 -7.66
C LYS A 68 10.03 -24.82 -8.31
N ARG A 69 11.00 -24.25 -7.61
CA ARG A 69 11.79 -23.11 -8.07
C ARG A 69 12.63 -23.44 -9.33
N PRO A 70 13.35 -24.57 -9.43
CA PRO A 70 14.05 -24.94 -10.66
C PRO A 70 13.12 -25.14 -11.85
N GLU A 71 11.94 -25.72 -11.63
CA GLU A 71 10.95 -25.93 -12.70
C GLU A 71 10.38 -24.59 -13.20
N LEU A 72 10.16 -23.62 -12.30
CA LEU A 72 9.74 -22.28 -12.64
C LEU A 72 10.82 -21.56 -13.46
N ILE A 73 12.08 -21.62 -13.06
CA ILE A 73 13.20 -21.01 -13.79
C ILE A 73 13.33 -21.65 -15.19
N ALA A 74 13.27 -22.98 -15.29
CA ALA A 74 13.34 -23.68 -16.57
C ALA A 74 12.17 -23.33 -17.51
N LEU A 75 10.98 -23.10 -16.94
CA LEU A 75 9.82 -22.65 -17.72
C LEU A 75 10.06 -21.25 -18.31
N PHE A 76 10.60 -20.33 -17.51
CA PHE A 76 10.92 -18.97 -17.97
C PHE A 76 12.10 -18.94 -18.93
N ASP A 77 13.11 -19.75 -18.74
CA ASP A 77 14.23 -19.90 -19.69
C ASP A 77 13.74 -20.34 -21.08
N ARG A 78 12.68 -21.15 -21.13
CA ARG A 78 12.05 -21.60 -22.38
C ARG A 78 11.19 -20.54 -23.07
N TYR A 79 10.43 -19.73 -22.32
CA TYR A 79 9.40 -18.83 -22.87
C TYR A 79 9.80 -17.36 -22.86
N LYS A 80 10.64 -16.92 -21.91
CA LYS A 80 11.16 -15.55 -21.74
C LYS A 80 12.61 -15.57 -21.24
N PRO A 81 13.57 -16.06 -22.06
CA PRO A 81 14.97 -16.20 -21.66
C PRO A 81 15.62 -14.86 -21.30
N GLU A 82 15.12 -13.76 -21.85
CA GLU A 82 15.57 -12.39 -21.53
C GLU A 82 15.37 -12.02 -20.06
N LEU A 83 14.41 -12.62 -19.37
CA LEU A 83 14.17 -12.36 -17.94
C LEU A 83 15.10 -13.16 -17.02
N VAL A 84 15.64 -14.28 -17.50
CA VAL A 84 16.55 -15.15 -16.74
C VAL A 84 17.99 -14.63 -16.77
N ASN A 85 18.39 -13.92 -17.84
CA ASN A 85 19.77 -13.49 -18.08
C ASN A 85 20.05 -12.02 -17.77
N SER A 86 19.14 -11.28 -17.14
CA SER A 86 19.19 -9.82 -16.97
C SER A 86 20.17 -9.30 -15.90
N GLN A 87 21.20 -10.02 -15.47
CA GLN A 87 22.11 -9.60 -14.39
C GLN A 87 23.40 -8.88 -14.79
N VAL A 88 23.51 -8.18 -15.93
CA VAL A 88 24.77 -7.49 -16.27
C VAL A 88 24.72 -5.95 -16.26
N LEU A 89 23.57 -5.32 -16.13
CA LEU A 89 23.51 -3.84 -16.23
C LEU A 89 22.63 -3.22 -15.15
N GLN A 90 23.18 -2.95 -13.97
CA GLN A 90 22.86 -1.76 -13.15
C GLN A 90 23.59 -1.76 -11.81
N ARG A 91 24.86 -1.37 -11.87
CA ARG A 91 25.59 -0.76 -10.73
C ARG A 91 26.34 0.44 -11.28
N THR A 92 25.81 1.65 -11.03
CA THR A 92 26.63 2.89 -10.90
C THR A 92 25.78 4.02 -10.33
N ASP A 93 26.24 4.50 -9.20
CA ASP A 93 26.43 5.88 -8.73
C ASP A 93 25.28 6.88 -8.69
N CYS A 94 25.11 7.47 -7.47
CA CYS A 94 25.29 8.91 -7.30
C CYS A 94 25.43 9.30 -5.82
N ALA A 95 26.54 9.94 -5.51
CA ALA A 95 26.79 10.68 -4.27
C ALA A 95 26.57 12.19 -4.51
N GLY A 96 26.18 12.94 -3.49
CA GLY A 96 26.27 14.41 -3.55
C GLY A 96 25.54 15.19 -2.48
N SER A 97 26.27 15.64 -1.50
CA SER A 97 26.32 16.96 -0.83
C SER A 97 25.22 17.44 0.11
N ALA A 98 25.61 17.57 1.36
CA ALA A 98 24.93 18.32 2.41
C ALA A 98 25.42 19.78 2.44
N THR A 99 24.50 20.72 2.66
CA THR A 99 24.83 22.11 3.06
C THR A 99 23.96 22.48 4.27
N SER A 100 24.64 22.99 5.32
CA SER A 100 24.04 23.41 6.58
C SER A 100 23.59 24.88 6.51
N LEU A 101 22.40 25.20 6.97
CA LEU A 101 21.93 26.56 7.25
C LEU A 101 21.13 26.63 8.56
N SER A 102 21.23 27.77 9.26
CA SER A 102 20.71 28.09 10.57
C SER A 102 19.19 28.36 10.58
N GLU A 103 18.51 27.93 11.64
CA GLU A 103 17.06 27.81 11.71
C GLU A 103 16.34 28.89 12.53
N ASN A 104 15.24 29.46 11.98
CA ASN A 104 14.22 30.26 12.66
C ASN A 104 13.04 29.36 13.11
N SER A 105 12.32 29.74 14.18
CA SER A 105 11.28 28.91 14.80
C SER A 105 10.06 28.59 13.92
N ALA A 106 9.70 29.44 12.98
CA ALA A 106 8.62 29.20 12.02
C ALA A 106 9.00 28.14 10.97
N GLU A 107 10.28 28.10 10.56
CA GLU A 107 10.81 27.06 9.67
C GLU A 107 10.84 25.68 10.35
N LYS A 108 10.94 25.61 11.67
CA LYS A 108 10.92 24.35 12.44
C LYS A 108 9.57 23.63 12.37
N ASP A 109 8.46 24.34 12.37
CA ASP A 109 7.12 23.75 12.31
C ASP A 109 6.77 23.31 10.87
N GLU A 110 7.21 24.01 9.83
CA GLU A 110 7.09 23.55 8.43
C GLU A 110 7.96 22.33 8.14
N LEU A 111 9.20 22.29 8.63
CA LEU A 111 10.10 21.14 8.45
C LEU A 111 9.63 19.89 9.22
N ARG A 112 8.84 20.01 10.26
CA ARG A 112 8.47 18.95 11.18
C ARG A 112 7.67 17.84 10.53
N PHE A 113 6.75 18.17 9.64
CA PHE A 113 5.91 17.20 8.91
C PHE A 113 6.33 17.04 7.45
N SER A 114 7.49 17.57 7.06
CA SER A 114 8.06 17.40 5.71
C SER A 114 8.58 15.98 5.44
N THR A 115 8.54 15.09 6.44
CA THR A 115 8.99 13.71 6.33
C THR A 115 7.90 12.73 6.72
N ILE A 116 8.06 11.46 6.28
CA ILE A 116 7.14 10.37 6.63
C ILE A 116 7.32 9.86 8.06
N TYR A 117 8.33 10.33 8.79
CA TYR A 117 8.70 9.82 10.11
C TYR A 117 7.86 10.42 11.24
N ASN A 118 7.91 9.79 12.43
CA ASN A 118 7.19 10.21 13.64
C ASN A 118 5.67 10.29 13.43
N ARG A 119 5.07 9.18 13.00
CA ARG A 119 3.65 9.06 12.68
C ARG A 119 2.97 7.97 13.49
N ASP A 120 1.71 8.17 13.83
CA ASP A 120 0.80 7.09 14.16
C ASP A 120 0.26 6.52 12.85
N VAL A 121 0.27 5.19 12.70
CA VAL A 121 -0.22 4.52 11.49
C VAL A 121 -1.42 3.66 11.83
N PHE A 122 -2.56 4.00 11.22
CA PHE A 122 -3.83 3.29 11.35
C PHE A 122 -4.12 2.59 10.02
N ILE A 123 -4.27 1.27 10.07
CA ILE A 123 -4.61 0.45 8.91
C ILE A 123 -6.06 -0.04 9.09
N LEU A 124 -6.94 0.40 8.19
CA LEU A 124 -8.35 0.05 8.19
C LEU A 124 -8.62 -0.90 7.02
N ILE A 125 -9.17 -2.06 7.31
CA ILE A 125 -9.35 -3.15 6.34
C ILE A 125 -10.82 -3.42 6.18
N ASP A 126 -11.31 -3.32 4.94
CA ASP A 126 -12.67 -3.69 4.57
C ASP A 126 -12.89 -5.19 4.82
N GLN A 127 -13.95 -5.48 5.58
CA GLN A 127 -14.38 -6.83 5.94
C GLN A 127 -15.76 -7.14 5.36
N SER A 128 -16.17 -6.42 4.31
CA SER A 128 -17.44 -6.64 3.64
C SER A 128 -17.51 -7.99 2.91
N GLY A 129 -18.73 -8.43 2.59
CA GLY A 129 -18.97 -9.70 1.94
C GLY A 129 -18.41 -9.79 0.51
N SER A 130 -18.19 -8.67 -0.17
CA SER A 130 -17.58 -8.61 -1.50
C SER A 130 -16.11 -9.02 -1.51
N MET A 131 -15.41 -8.91 -0.37
CA MET A 131 -14.01 -9.28 -0.21
C MET A 131 -13.72 -10.78 -0.44
N VAL A 132 -14.73 -11.65 -0.46
CA VAL A 132 -14.55 -13.07 -0.83
C VAL A 132 -14.50 -13.31 -2.34
N ARG A 133 -14.79 -12.28 -3.16
CA ARG A 133 -14.75 -12.38 -4.62
C ARG A 133 -13.31 -12.54 -5.11
N LYS A 134 -13.20 -13.11 -6.31
CA LYS A 134 -11.94 -13.29 -7.05
C LYS A 134 -11.98 -12.45 -8.31
N ASP A 135 -10.92 -11.73 -8.58
CA ASP A 135 -10.78 -10.92 -9.78
C ASP A 135 -9.53 -11.30 -10.57
N ALA A 136 -9.42 -10.79 -11.80
CA ALA A 136 -8.23 -10.98 -12.61
C ALA A 136 -6.98 -10.40 -11.91
N ASP A 137 -7.13 -9.27 -11.23
CA ASP A 137 -6.05 -8.58 -10.52
C ASP A 137 -5.60 -9.30 -9.25
N THR A 138 -6.47 -10.13 -8.66
CA THR A 138 -6.14 -10.95 -7.48
C THR A 138 -5.68 -12.37 -7.84
N GLY A 139 -5.70 -12.73 -9.13
CA GLY A 139 -5.33 -14.06 -9.62
C GLY A 139 -6.30 -15.14 -9.16
N THR A 140 -5.79 -16.20 -8.52
CA THR A 140 -6.62 -17.29 -7.99
C THR A 140 -7.14 -17.04 -6.57
N GLN A 141 -6.70 -15.96 -5.93
CA GLN A 141 -7.05 -15.59 -4.56
C GLN A 141 -8.34 -14.78 -4.50
N THR A 142 -9.01 -14.79 -3.34
CA THR A 142 -10.03 -13.78 -3.04
C THR A 142 -9.35 -12.42 -2.81
N ARG A 143 -10.10 -11.31 -2.95
CA ARG A 143 -9.61 -9.96 -2.62
C ARG A 143 -9.02 -9.92 -1.21
N TYR A 144 -9.69 -10.56 -0.25
CA TYR A 144 -9.25 -10.64 1.13
C TYR A 144 -7.92 -11.37 1.31
N GLN A 145 -7.73 -12.51 0.62
CA GLN A 145 -6.47 -13.25 0.64
C GLN A 145 -5.34 -12.48 -0.05
N TYR A 146 -5.65 -11.78 -1.13
CA TYR A 146 -4.70 -10.90 -1.81
C TYR A 146 -4.27 -9.74 -0.92
N LEU A 147 -5.22 -9.06 -0.26
CA LEU A 147 -4.92 -7.98 0.68
C LEU A 147 -4.07 -8.46 1.87
N GLN A 148 -4.27 -9.68 2.36
CA GLN A 148 -3.44 -10.24 3.43
C GLN A 148 -1.95 -10.21 3.06
N GLU A 149 -1.60 -10.62 1.83
CA GLU A 149 -0.22 -10.60 1.35
C GLU A 149 0.31 -9.16 1.15
N VAL A 150 -0.52 -8.29 0.57
CA VAL A 150 -0.14 -6.89 0.33
C VAL A 150 0.08 -6.15 1.65
N ILE A 151 -0.83 -6.28 2.59
CA ILE A 151 -0.78 -5.57 3.88
C ILE A 151 0.41 -6.06 4.71
N GLU A 152 0.73 -7.36 4.69
CA GLU A 152 1.97 -7.84 5.31
C GLU A 152 3.19 -7.12 4.75
N GLY A 153 3.29 -7.01 3.42
CA GLY A 153 4.39 -6.29 2.75
C GLY A 153 4.43 -4.80 3.09
N HIS A 154 3.27 -4.14 3.10
CA HIS A 154 3.18 -2.72 3.44
C HIS A 154 3.57 -2.45 4.90
N ILE A 155 3.09 -3.26 5.85
CA ILE A 155 3.44 -3.14 7.27
C ILE A 155 4.92 -3.40 7.49
N ALA A 156 5.49 -4.44 6.86
CA ALA A 156 6.91 -4.72 6.94
C ALA A 156 7.75 -3.53 6.44
N SER A 157 7.34 -2.90 5.32
CA SER A 157 8.00 -1.70 4.78
C SER A 157 7.89 -0.51 5.73
N ILE A 158 6.71 -0.25 6.30
CA ILE A 158 6.45 0.85 7.23
C ILE A 158 7.28 0.70 8.51
N LEU A 159 7.31 -0.49 9.11
CA LEU A 159 8.03 -0.77 10.37
C LEU A 159 9.55 -0.77 10.17
N SER A 160 10.04 -1.15 8.98
CA SER A 160 11.48 -1.17 8.67
C SER A 160 12.02 0.15 8.13
N ALA A 161 11.15 1.10 7.75
CA ALA A 161 11.58 2.38 7.22
C ALA A 161 12.34 3.19 8.28
N GLY A 162 13.57 3.54 7.98
CA GLY A 162 14.47 4.26 8.90
C GLY A 162 15.65 3.43 9.45
N TRP A 163 15.53 2.10 9.46
CA TRP A 163 16.63 1.22 9.95
C TRP A 163 17.83 1.15 9.00
N GLN A 164 17.68 1.52 7.74
CA GLN A 164 18.74 1.41 6.72
C GLN A 164 19.62 2.65 6.57
N SER A 165 19.31 3.75 7.22
CA SER A 165 20.11 4.98 7.16
C SER A 165 21.12 5.04 8.30
N VAL A 166 22.34 4.57 8.07
CA VAL A 166 23.47 4.57 9.02
C VAL A 166 23.81 5.97 9.57
N LYS A 167 23.21 7.05 9.03
CA LYS A 167 23.51 8.45 9.39
C LYS A 167 22.46 9.16 10.26
N GLN A 168 21.29 8.55 10.47
CA GLN A 168 20.22 9.15 11.30
C GLN A 168 19.62 8.08 12.22
N VAL A 169 20.33 7.82 13.31
CA VAL A 169 19.83 6.97 14.41
C VAL A 169 18.57 7.61 14.98
N GLY A 170 17.43 6.90 14.91
CA GLY A 170 16.21 7.27 15.62
C GLY A 170 15.04 7.78 14.76
N GLN A 171 15.12 7.76 13.42
CA GLN A 171 13.97 8.13 12.59
C GLN A 171 13.23 6.89 12.10
N GLN A 172 12.08 6.59 12.72
CA GLN A 172 11.10 5.56 12.29
C GLN A 172 9.81 6.24 11.85
N ILE A 173 9.05 5.61 10.95
CA ILE A 173 7.68 6.05 10.69
C ILE A 173 6.87 5.87 11.97
N CYS A 174 6.84 4.65 12.51
CA CYS A 174 6.19 4.28 13.78
C CYS A 174 6.88 3.05 14.38
N GLU A 175 6.65 2.82 15.67
CA GLU A 175 7.09 1.60 16.38
C GLU A 175 6.14 0.43 16.20
N SER A 176 4.86 0.74 16.00
CA SER A 176 3.80 -0.22 15.75
C SER A 176 2.72 0.38 14.87
N VAL A 177 1.95 -0.48 14.18
CA VAL A 177 0.76 -0.09 13.44
C VAL A 177 -0.49 -0.57 14.16
N SER A 178 -1.57 0.20 14.06
CA SER A 178 -2.88 -0.17 14.62
C SER A 178 -3.79 -0.66 13.50
N ILE A 179 -4.16 -1.94 13.53
CA ILE A 179 -5.06 -2.55 12.53
C ILE A 179 -6.49 -2.54 13.06
N TYR A 180 -7.41 -2.14 12.19
CA TYR A 180 -8.85 -2.17 12.40
C TYR A 180 -9.53 -2.86 11.22
N PHE A 181 -10.53 -3.67 11.51
CA PHE A 181 -11.42 -4.23 10.49
C PHE A 181 -12.76 -3.50 10.56
N PHE A 182 -13.26 -2.99 9.44
CA PHE A 182 -14.55 -2.32 9.40
C PHE A 182 -15.55 -3.07 8.52
N SER A 183 -16.80 -3.08 8.92
CA SER A 183 -17.88 -3.75 8.21
C SER A 183 -19.26 -3.25 8.65
N ARG A 184 -19.53 -3.18 9.96
CA ARG A 184 -20.86 -2.89 10.51
C ARG A 184 -20.95 -1.47 11.06
N HIS A 185 -22.17 -0.91 11.02
CA HIS A 185 -22.47 0.43 11.50
C HIS A 185 -22.32 0.62 13.02
N GLU A 186 -22.53 -0.45 13.80
CA GLU A 186 -22.92 -0.28 15.22
C GLU A 186 -21.75 -0.26 16.22
N VAL A 187 -20.60 -0.79 15.90
CA VAL A 187 -19.47 -0.87 16.85
C VAL A 187 -18.14 -0.73 16.14
N ALA A 188 -17.43 0.34 16.47
CA ALA A 188 -16.03 0.47 16.07
C ALA A 188 -15.19 -0.66 16.73
N PRO A 189 -14.47 -1.47 15.94
CA PRO A 189 -13.69 -2.57 16.48
C PRO A 189 -12.58 -2.07 17.39
N ASN A 190 -12.07 -2.96 18.26
CA ASN A 190 -10.86 -2.67 19.01
C ASN A 190 -9.63 -2.74 18.10
N PRO A 191 -8.62 -1.88 18.30
CA PRO A 191 -7.38 -1.94 17.55
C PRO A 191 -6.59 -3.21 17.85
N ILE A 192 -5.93 -3.73 16.83
CA ILE A 192 -4.91 -4.77 16.97
C ILE A 192 -3.58 -4.10 16.68
N ALA A 193 -2.82 -3.79 17.73
CA ALA A 193 -1.49 -3.20 17.59
C ALA A 193 -0.47 -4.30 17.28
N ILE A 194 0.33 -4.09 16.24
CA ILE A 194 1.40 -5.01 15.85
C ILE A 194 2.70 -4.26 15.60
N ALA A 195 3.80 -4.86 16.02
CA ALA A 195 5.18 -4.41 15.75
C ALA A 195 5.95 -5.41 14.84
N ASP A 196 5.29 -6.46 14.40
CA ASP A 196 5.83 -7.49 13.51
C ASP A 196 4.80 -7.86 12.44
N ALA A 197 5.15 -7.66 11.18
CA ALA A 197 4.30 -7.93 10.03
C ALA A 197 3.91 -9.41 9.91
N SER A 198 4.70 -10.33 10.43
CA SER A 198 4.39 -11.77 10.41
C SER A 198 3.08 -12.12 11.12
N GLN A 199 2.60 -11.25 12.02
CA GLN A 199 1.32 -11.43 12.73
C GLN A 199 0.09 -11.25 11.82
N VAL A 200 0.24 -10.60 10.66
CA VAL A 200 -0.88 -10.30 9.73
C VAL A 200 -1.64 -11.56 9.34
N TRP A 201 -0.94 -12.66 9.06
CA TRP A 201 -1.58 -13.92 8.66
C TRP A 201 -2.55 -14.46 9.70
N LYS A 202 -2.13 -14.44 10.97
CA LYS A 202 -2.98 -14.85 12.09
C LYS A 202 -4.19 -13.92 12.22
N ILE A 203 -3.96 -12.61 12.19
CA ILE A 203 -5.00 -11.59 12.32
C ILE A 203 -6.08 -11.75 11.25
N PHE A 204 -5.69 -11.95 9.98
CA PHE A 204 -6.64 -12.17 8.90
C PHE A 204 -7.41 -13.47 9.04
N SER A 205 -6.78 -14.55 9.54
CA SER A 205 -7.47 -15.84 9.77
C SER A 205 -8.55 -15.75 10.83
N GLU A 206 -8.36 -14.90 11.84
CA GLU A 206 -9.29 -14.68 12.95
C GLU A 206 -10.41 -13.67 12.60
N ASN A 207 -10.22 -12.86 11.56
CA ASN A 207 -11.11 -11.76 11.17
C ASN A 207 -11.63 -11.94 9.73
N GLN A 208 -12.53 -12.88 9.53
CA GLN A 208 -13.07 -13.20 8.20
C GLN A 208 -14.08 -12.15 7.68
N PRO A 209 -14.25 -12.00 6.35
CA PRO A 209 -15.25 -11.11 5.74
C PRO A 209 -16.67 -11.34 6.25
N LYS A 210 -17.46 -10.24 6.32
CA LYS A 210 -18.83 -10.21 6.85
C LYS A 210 -19.83 -9.73 5.78
N THR A 211 -20.52 -8.58 5.98
CA THR A 211 -21.65 -8.24 5.10
C THR A 211 -21.61 -6.83 4.50
N THR A 212 -21.31 -5.80 5.25
CA THR A 212 -21.51 -4.37 4.89
C THR A 212 -20.21 -3.58 4.90
N THR A 213 -20.23 -2.33 4.38
CA THR A 213 -19.04 -1.47 4.22
C THR A 213 -19.28 -0.14 4.96
N PHE A 214 -19.46 -0.18 6.29
CA PHE A 214 -19.52 1.02 7.13
C PHE A 214 -18.15 1.31 7.74
N ILE A 215 -17.55 2.43 7.38
CA ILE A 215 -16.19 2.83 7.81
C ILE A 215 -16.19 3.91 8.88
N ALA A 216 -17.16 4.84 8.85
CA ALA A 216 -17.11 6.06 9.64
C ALA A 216 -16.92 5.83 11.15
N PRO A 217 -17.64 4.89 11.82
CA PRO A 217 -17.43 4.64 13.25
C PRO A 217 -16.01 4.21 13.59
N THR A 218 -15.40 3.40 12.71
CA THR A 218 -14.02 2.94 12.87
C THR A 218 -13.02 4.07 12.65
N LEU A 219 -13.22 4.85 11.59
CA LEU A 219 -12.36 5.97 11.25
C LEU A 219 -12.43 7.07 12.32
N GLU A 220 -13.61 7.38 12.82
CA GLU A 220 -13.80 8.34 13.91
C GLU A 220 -13.03 7.92 15.17
N LYS A 221 -13.12 6.65 15.54
CA LYS A 221 -12.35 6.10 16.68
C LYS A 221 -10.84 6.23 16.47
N CYS A 222 -10.34 5.95 15.27
CA CYS A 222 -8.93 6.14 14.94
C CYS A 222 -8.51 7.60 15.05
N LEU A 223 -9.32 8.51 14.49
CA LEU A 223 -9.08 9.94 14.54
C LEU A 223 -9.09 10.48 15.96
N ASP A 224 -10.07 10.09 16.78
CA ASP A 224 -10.15 10.48 18.19
C ASP A 224 -8.96 9.95 19.01
N THR A 225 -8.49 8.74 18.69
CA THR A 225 -7.29 8.18 19.31
C THR A 225 -6.08 9.02 18.98
N TRP A 226 -5.88 9.40 17.70
CA TRP A 226 -4.78 10.26 17.31
C TRP A 226 -4.89 11.67 17.93
N LEU A 227 -6.07 12.28 17.93
CA LEU A 227 -6.30 13.59 18.55
C LEU A 227 -5.96 13.61 20.04
N ARG A 228 -6.26 12.52 20.76
CA ARG A 228 -6.01 12.38 22.19
C ARG A 228 -4.58 11.99 22.54
N GLU A 229 -3.93 11.15 21.73
CA GLU A 229 -2.67 10.51 22.10
C GLU A 229 -1.48 10.87 21.21
N GLY A 230 -1.69 11.04 19.90
CA GLY A 230 -0.65 11.35 18.92
C GLY A 230 -0.39 12.83 18.78
N LYS A 231 -1.45 13.61 18.51
CA LYS A 231 -1.35 15.06 18.33
C LYS A 231 -0.69 15.79 19.51
N PRO A 232 -1.02 15.51 20.79
CA PRO A 232 -0.34 16.17 21.92
C PRO A 232 1.16 15.82 22.03
N LYS A 233 1.57 14.68 21.46
CA LYS A 233 2.99 14.27 21.37
C LYS A 233 3.66 14.77 20.09
N ASN A 234 2.98 15.64 19.35
CA ASN A 234 3.45 16.16 18.07
C ASN A 234 3.76 15.08 17.03
N ARG A 235 2.97 13.99 17.00
CA ARG A 235 3.04 12.96 15.96
C ARG A 235 2.02 13.26 14.88
N GLY A 236 2.43 13.07 13.63
CA GLY A 236 1.48 13.06 12.51
C GLY A 236 0.71 11.73 12.46
N ALA A 237 -0.22 11.59 11.52
CA ALA A 237 -0.95 10.34 11.31
C ALA A 237 -1.09 9.97 9.85
N PHE A 238 -1.04 8.65 9.58
CA PHE A 238 -1.46 8.05 8.33
C PHE A 238 -2.63 7.10 8.58
N PHE A 239 -3.74 7.34 7.90
CA PHE A 239 -4.90 6.47 7.86
C PHE A 239 -4.89 5.77 6.51
N ILE A 240 -4.55 4.48 6.48
CA ILE A 240 -4.44 3.68 5.25
C ILE A 240 -5.62 2.72 5.22
N ILE A 241 -6.54 2.93 4.27
CA ILE A 241 -7.83 2.26 4.16
C ILE A 241 -7.81 1.36 2.93
N TYR A 242 -8.07 0.08 3.11
CA TYR A 242 -8.17 -0.89 2.03
C TYR A 242 -9.64 -1.28 1.86
N THR A 243 -10.19 -1.07 0.66
CA THR A 243 -11.59 -1.37 0.34
C THR A 243 -11.74 -1.89 -1.09
N ASP A 244 -12.80 -2.64 -1.36
CA ASP A 244 -13.15 -3.11 -2.70
C ASP A 244 -14.40 -2.44 -3.27
N GLY A 245 -14.94 -1.42 -2.60
CA GLY A 245 -16.15 -0.72 -3.01
C GLY A 245 -16.40 0.59 -2.29
N LEU A 246 -17.59 1.12 -2.54
CA LEU A 246 -18.06 2.37 -1.94
C LEU A 246 -18.42 2.19 -0.47
N PHE A 247 -18.29 3.25 0.32
CA PHE A 247 -18.71 3.27 1.72
C PHE A 247 -20.21 3.51 1.83
N ASN A 248 -20.90 2.70 2.63
CA ASN A 248 -22.33 2.89 2.90
C ASN A 248 -22.62 4.18 3.67
N ASP A 249 -21.62 4.70 4.37
CA ASP A 249 -21.67 5.90 5.22
C ASP A 249 -20.69 6.99 4.73
N GLU A 250 -20.57 7.16 3.41
CA GLU A 250 -19.65 8.12 2.80
C GLU A 250 -19.81 9.57 3.31
N PRO A 251 -21.01 10.11 3.52
CA PRO A 251 -21.14 11.44 4.10
C PRO A 251 -20.49 11.57 5.49
N GLN A 252 -20.58 10.52 6.31
CA GLN A 252 -19.95 10.47 7.62
C GLN A 252 -18.42 10.30 7.51
N PHE A 253 -17.97 9.53 6.51
CA PHE A 253 -16.54 9.42 6.16
C PHE A 253 -15.97 10.80 5.81
N ILE A 254 -16.64 11.58 4.96
CA ILE A 254 -16.25 12.96 4.61
C ILE A 254 -16.22 13.85 5.85
N ASN A 255 -17.19 13.71 6.76
CA ASN A 255 -17.20 14.46 8.01
C ASN A 255 -15.98 14.15 8.90
N CYS A 256 -15.49 12.91 8.90
CA CYS A 256 -14.25 12.55 9.61
C CYS A 256 -13.03 13.28 9.02
N ILE A 257 -12.95 13.39 7.68
CA ILE A 257 -11.87 14.13 7.01
C ILE A 257 -11.98 15.63 7.35
N ALA A 258 -13.18 16.21 7.32
CA ALA A 258 -13.41 17.59 7.72
C ALA A 258 -13.01 17.86 9.18
N LYS A 259 -13.33 16.94 10.09
CA LYS A 259 -12.90 16.99 11.49
C LYS A 259 -11.38 16.98 11.63
N ALA A 260 -10.70 16.16 10.84
CA ALA A 260 -9.22 16.13 10.81
C ALA A 260 -8.67 17.48 10.31
N CYS A 261 -9.19 18.03 9.19
CA CYS A 261 -8.80 19.34 8.67
C CYS A 261 -8.95 20.45 9.70
N ALA A 262 -10.05 20.46 10.46
CA ALA A 262 -10.31 21.47 11.49
C ALA A 262 -9.36 21.37 12.70
N ASN A 263 -8.58 20.29 12.81
CA ASN A 263 -7.69 20.02 13.93
C ASN A 263 -6.19 20.04 13.56
N ILE A 264 -5.84 20.46 12.36
CA ILE A 264 -4.44 20.57 11.90
C ILE A 264 -4.16 21.96 11.36
N ASP A 265 -2.90 22.38 11.44
CA ASP A 265 -2.42 23.64 10.89
C ASP A 265 -1.54 23.42 9.65
N ASN A 266 -1.18 22.15 9.36
CA ASN A 266 -0.33 21.77 8.24
C ASN A 266 -0.91 20.50 7.56
N PRO A 267 -1.15 20.52 6.22
CA PRO A 267 -1.72 19.41 5.47
C PRO A 267 -0.87 18.13 5.53
N ASN A 268 0.41 18.25 5.84
CA ASN A 268 1.30 17.11 5.98
C ASN A 268 1.21 16.45 7.37
N THR A 269 0.46 17.01 8.31
CA THR A 269 0.27 16.41 9.64
C THR A 269 -0.52 15.10 9.55
N VAL A 270 -1.56 15.08 8.71
CA VAL A 270 -2.46 13.93 8.55
C VAL A 270 -2.68 13.64 7.07
N LYS A 271 -2.69 12.37 6.69
CA LYS A 271 -3.10 11.93 5.36
C LYS A 271 -4.00 10.71 5.46
N PHE A 272 -5.05 10.70 4.64
CA PHE A 272 -5.97 9.58 4.46
C PHE A 272 -5.72 8.97 3.09
N PHE A 273 -5.31 7.71 3.06
CA PHE A 273 -5.09 6.94 1.84
C PHE A 273 -6.21 5.92 1.69
N VAL A 274 -6.98 5.99 0.63
CA VAL A 274 -7.91 4.93 0.23
C VAL A 274 -7.28 4.13 -0.90
N LEU A 275 -7.03 2.86 -0.63
CA LEU A 275 -6.40 1.93 -1.56
C LEU A 275 -7.44 0.92 -2.04
N GLY A 276 -7.86 1.07 -3.30
CA GLY A 276 -8.87 0.24 -3.92
C GLY A 276 -8.33 -1.12 -4.34
N VAL A 277 -9.08 -2.21 -4.13
CA VAL A 277 -8.74 -3.58 -4.53
C VAL A 277 -9.84 -4.23 -5.34
N GLY A 278 -9.46 -4.84 -6.47
CA GLY A 278 -10.38 -5.58 -7.34
C GLY A 278 -11.12 -4.69 -8.32
N LYS A 279 -11.87 -5.34 -9.21
CA LYS A 279 -12.50 -4.71 -10.38
C LYS A 279 -13.79 -3.91 -10.08
N ASP A 280 -14.38 -4.11 -8.90
CA ASP A 280 -15.64 -3.44 -8.53
C ASP A 280 -15.41 -2.06 -7.90
N VAL A 281 -14.15 -1.64 -7.77
CA VAL A 281 -13.79 -0.28 -7.32
C VAL A 281 -14.28 0.73 -8.35
N ASP A 282 -15.13 1.65 -7.93
CA ASP A 282 -15.53 2.79 -8.75
C ASP A 282 -14.42 3.84 -8.76
N ILE A 283 -13.47 3.64 -9.67
CA ILE A 283 -12.27 4.48 -9.80
C ILE A 283 -12.66 5.94 -10.03
N LYS A 284 -13.64 6.18 -10.91
CA LYS A 284 -14.05 7.55 -11.24
C LYS A 284 -14.63 8.25 -10.01
N HIS A 285 -15.49 7.55 -9.26
CA HIS A 285 -16.08 8.07 -8.04
C HIS A 285 -15.01 8.46 -7.01
N PHE A 286 -14.03 7.58 -6.77
CA PHE A 286 -12.97 7.87 -5.80
C PHE A 286 -12.00 8.96 -6.28
N LEU A 287 -11.72 9.07 -7.58
CA LEU A 287 -10.95 10.19 -8.13
C LEU A 287 -11.74 11.51 -8.00
N ASP A 288 -13.04 11.50 -8.30
CA ASP A 288 -13.91 12.67 -8.11
C ASP A 288 -13.98 13.04 -6.63
N LEU A 289 -14.07 12.08 -5.73
CA LEU A 289 -14.07 12.30 -4.28
C LEU A 289 -12.76 12.89 -3.80
N ASP A 290 -11.62 12.37 -4.24
CA ASP A 290 -10.27 12.88 -3.92
C ASP A 290 -10.16 14.36 -4.28
N PHE A 291 -10.46 14.72 -5.51
CA PHE A 291 -10.30 16.08 -5.97
C PHE A 291 -11.41 17.02 -5.49
N ASN A 292 -12.65 16.55 -5.35
CA ASN A 292 -13.77 17.35 -4.84
C ASN A 292 -13.71 17.58 -3.32
N VAL A 293 -13.35 16.55 -2.56
CA VAL A 293 -13.18 16.69 -1.09
C VAL A 293 -12.06 17.66 -0.79
N ASN A 294 -10.94 17.54 -1.47
CA ASN A 294 -9.80 18.42 -1.27
C ASN A 294 -10.08 19.87 -1.72
N ASN A 295 -10.94 20.08 -2.71
CA ASN A 295 -11.39 21.41 -3.12
C ASN A 295 -12.37 22.05 -2.13
N GLN A 296 -13.07 21.26 -1.32
CA GLN A 296 -14.03 21.74 -0.30
C GLN A 296 -13.37 21.90 1.08
N MET A 297 -12.20 21.34 1.29
CA MET A 297 -11.47 21.37 2.54
C MET A 297 -10.33 22.40 2.49
N PRO A 298 -9.95 22.96 3.63
CA PRO A 298 -8.82 23.89 3.68
C PRO A 298 -7.47 23.23 3.36
N TYR A 299 -7.40 21.90 3.45
CA TYR A 299 -6.19 21.12 3.21
C TYR A 299 -6.43 19.88 2.35
N ASP A 300 -5.49 19.60 1.46
CA ASP A 300 -5.40 18.39 0.65
C ASP A 300 -4.80 17.24 1.49
N ILE A 301 -5.67 16.44 2.12
CA ILE A 301 -5.26 15.35 3.02
C ILE A 301 -5.86 13.99 2.65
N PHE A 302 -6.70 13.93 1.62
CA PHE A 302 -7.28 12.69 1.10
C PHE A 302 -6.57 12.26 -0.19
N VAL A 303 -6.31 10.98 -0.34
CA VAL A 303 -5.59 10.40 -1.48
C VAL A 303 -6.24 9.09 -1.87
N PHE A 304 -6.52 8.91 -3.16
CA PHE A 304 -6.95 7.63 -3.71
C PHE A 304 -5.87 7.01 -4.60
N ASP A 305 -5.65 5.71 -4.45
CA ASP A 305 -4.80 4.92 -5.33
C ASP A 305 -5.31 3.47 -5.42
N LEU A 306 -4.80 2.67 -6.35
CA LEU A 306 -5.14 1.25 -6.48
C LEU A 306 -4.04 0.39 -5.87
N VAL A 307 -4.43 -0.64 -5.12
CA VAL A 307 -3.50 -1.56 -4.45
C VAL A 307 -2.51 -2.20 -5.42
N ASN A 308 -2.96 -2.58 -6.63
CA ASN A 308 -2.11 -3.20 -7.66
C ASN A 308 -1.18 -2.21 -8.37
N GLU A 309 -1.41 -0.91 -8.23
CA GLU A 309 -0.58 0.16 -8.80
C GLU A 309 0.42 0.75 -7.77
N VAL A 310 0.28 0.37 -6.50
CA VAL A 310 1.22 0.77 -5.44
C VAL A 310 2.39 -0.22 -5.38
N ASP A 311 3.48 0.12 -6.06
CA ASP A 311 4.70 -0.69 -6.08
C ASP A 311 5.39 -0.74 -4.72
N ASP A 312 5.43 0.41 -4.04
CA ASP A 312 6.06 0.60 -2.74
C ASP A 312 5.27 1.62 -1.92
N ILE A 313 4.75 1.17 -0.77
CA ILE A 313 3.96 2.03 0.13
C ILE A 313 4.78 3.23 0.63
N ILE A 314 6.07 3.08 0.86
CA ILE A 314 6.93 4.18 1.32
C ILE A 314 7.05 5.27 0.26
N SER A 315 7.15 4.90 -1.00
CA SER A 315 7.15 5.84 -2.12
C SER A 315 5.82 6.57 -2.25
N LEU A 316 4.68 5.88 -2.04
CA LEU A 316 3.36 6.52 -1.99
C LEU A 316 3.29 7.55 -0.85
N LEU A 317 3.65 7.17 0.38
CA LEU A 317 3.63 8.06 1.54
C LEU A 317 4.52 9.30 1.34
N LYS A 318 5.73 9.11 0.81
CA LYS A 318 6.66 10.22 0.51
C LYS A 318 6.10 11.17 -0.54
N ARG A 319 5.51 10.66 -1.61
CA ARG A 319 4.93 11.46 -2.70
C ARG A 319 3.87 12.42 -2.19
N GLN A 320 3.07 12.01 -1.21
CA GLN A 320 1.95 12.80 -0.69
C GLN A 320 2.34 13.81 0.40
N ILE A 321 3.60 13.78 0.84
CA ILE A 321 4.14 14.77 1.78
C ILE A 321 4.94 15.87 1.06
N THR A 322 5.30 15.65 -0.21
CA THR A 322 6.02 16.66 -1.00
C THR A 322 5.07 17.76 -1.46
N ASN A 323 5.55 19.01 -1.46
CA ASN A 323 4.78 20.16 -1.92
C ASN A 323 4.76 20.30 -3.46
N ASP A 324 5.09 19.25 -4.22
CA ASP A 324 5.10 19.30 -5.68
C ASP A 324 3.72 18.93 -6.26
N PRO A 325 2.95 19.91 -6.76
CA PRO A 325 1.61 19.67 -7.30
C PRO A 325 1.61 18.78 -8.56
N LEU A 326 2.74 18.59 -9.24
CA LEU A 326 2.83 17.70 -10.40
C LEU A 326 2.97 16.22 -10.03
N LEU A 327 3.38 15.92 -8.80
CA LEU A 327 3.54 14.56 -8.30
C LEU A 327 2.26 13.96 -7.70
N ILE A 328 1.19 14.73 -7.54
CA ILE A 328 -0.05 14.33 -6.88
C ILE A 328 -0.71 13.14 -7.60
N PHE A 329 -0.72 13.16 -8.94
CA PHE A 329 -1.38 12.10 -9.71
C PHE A 329 -0.52 10.83 -9.81
N PRO A 330 -1.07 9.65 -9.48
CA PRO A 330 -0.45 8.38 -9.81
C PRO A 330 -0.14 8.27 -11.32
N LYS A 331 0.87 7.47 -11.66
CA LYS A 331 1.26 7.28 -13.07
C LYS A 331 0.11 6.72 -13.91
N TRP A 332 -0.59 5.71 -13.39
CA TRP A 332 -1.70 5.07 -14.07
C TRP A 332 -2.88 6.04 -14.31
N VAL A 333 -3.14 7.00 -13.41
CA VAL A 333 -4.17 8.04 -13.61
C VAL A 333 -3.80 8.94 -14.81
N LYS A 334 -2.53 9.33 -14.91
CA LYS A 334 -2.05 10.14 -16.06
C LYS A 334 -2.18 9.39 -17.39
N GLU A 335 -1.97 8.08 -17.37
CA GLU A 335 -2.01 7.22 -18.57
C GLU A 335 -3.45 6.83 -18.95
N GLN A 336 -4.30 6.47 -17.99
CA GLN A 336 -5.64 5.96 -18.26
C GLN A 336 -6.73 7.03 -18.24
N TYR A 337 -6.51 8.15 -17.53
CA TYR A 337 -7.46 9.25 -17.35
C TYR A 337 -6.87 10.62 -17.66
N PRO A 338 -6.23 10.83 -18.84
CA PRO A 338 -5.54 12.08 -19.17
C PRO A 338 -6.47 13.30 -19.21
N GLU A 339 -7.73 13.12 -19.66
CA GLU A 339 -8.72 14.20 -19.69
C GLU A 339 -9.10 14.67 -18.28
N PHE A 340 -9.25 13.73 -17.34
CA PHE A 340 -9.51 14.04 -15.94
C PHE A 340 -8.35 14.86 -15.33
N VAL A 341 -7.11 14.45 -15.59
CA VAL A 341 -5.92 15.18 -15.12
C VAL A 341 -5.92 16.61 -15.66
N GLN A 342 -6.22 16.81 -16.96
CA GLN A 342 -6.30 18.14 -17.56
C GLN A 342 -7.40 19.01 -16.96
N GLN A 343 -8.58 18.44 -16.68
CA GLN A 343 -9.68 19.16 -16.04
C GLN A 343 -9.30 19.67 -14.65
N VAL A 344 -8.69 18.80 -13.83
CA VAL A 344 -8.26 19.18 -12.47
C VAL A 344 -7.18 20.25 -12.50
N LEU A 345 -6.18 20.12 -13.37
CA LEU A 345 -5.13 21.13 -13.53
C LEU A 345 -5.69 22.48 -14.01
N ALA A 346 -6.65 22.47 -14.93
CA ALA A 346 -7.30 23.70 -15.40
C ALA A 346 -8.12 24.41 -14.30
N VAL A 347 -8.74 23.66 -13.38
CA VAL A 347 -9.44 24.25 -12.21
C VAL A 347 -8.45 24.87 -11.23
N ARG A 348 -7.36 24.18 -10.92
CA ARG A 348 -6.31 24.66 -9.99
C ARG A 348 -5.53 25.88 -10.50
N GLN A 349 -5.43 26.08 -11.81
CA GLN A 349 -4.81 27.28 -12.39
C GLN A 349 -5.70 28.54 -12.33
N ARG A 350 -6.99 28.39 -12.02
CA ARG A 350 -7.94 29.50 -11.92
C ARG A 350 -8.13 30.04 -10.50
N ILE A 351 -7.55 29.35 -9.54
CA ILE A 351 -7.53 29.73 -8.12
C ILE A 351 -6.19 30.37 -7.78
#